data_6f154908a8ca1ce4e2d56449def6cde9
#
_entry.id   6f154908a8ca1ce4e2d56449def6cde9
#
_cell.length_a   1.000
_cell.length_b   1.000
_cell.length_c   1.000
_cell.angle_alpha   90.00
_cell.angle_beta   90.00
_cell.angle_gamma   90.00
#
_symmetry.space_group_name_H-M   'P 1'
#
loop_
_entity.id
_entity.type
_entity.pdbx_description
1 polymer ?
#
loop_
_entity_poly.entity_id
_entity_poly.type
_entity_poly.pdbx_seq_one_letter_code
_entity_poly.pdbx_strand_id
1 'polypeptide(L)'
;MDIIIRMNFVNILECYRMEQDILQILEFNEIRRMLAQLCPSSLSKAKAMNLQPSSEPRIIAEHLQETEEASICLQKEISSPLGETYDIIPFIDRAEKEMILLAGEFMEISSSLETYQKMHEYFSGE
;
A
#
# COMPACT_ATOMS: atom_id res chain seq x y z
N MET A 1 -40.87 -6.10 5.69
CA MET A 1 -39.44 -6.31 5.89
C MET A 1 -38.58 -5.52 4.91
N ASP A 2 -39.04 -5.22 3.70
CA ASP A 2 -38.32 -4.47 2.65
C ASP A 2 -38.08 -2.98 2.91
N ILE A 3 -38.90 -2.31 3.70
CA ILE A 3 -38.80 -0.85 3.95
C ILE A 3 -37.62 -0.54 4.88
N ILE A 4 -37.38 -1.38 5.89
CA ILE A 4 -36.29 -1.18 6.87
C ILE A 4 -34.92 -1.43 6.19
N ILE A 5 -34.85 -2.40 5.29
CA ILE A 5 -33.63 -2.69 4.52
C ILE A 5 -33.33 -1.52 3.56
N ARG A 6 -34.34 -0.97 2.90
CA ARG A 6 -34.17 0.21 2.01
C ARG A 6 -33.75 1.47 2.77
N MET A 7 -34.32 1.74 3.95
CA MET A 7 -33.92 2.89 4.77
C MET A 7 -32.47 2.78 5.26
N ASN A 8 -32.02 1.59 5.66
CA ASN A 8 -30.63 1.37 6.05
C ASN A 8 -29.67 1.52 4.86
N PHE A 9 -30.07 1.08 3.67
CA PHE A 9 -29.24 1.19 2.46
C PHE A 9 -29.07 2.64 2.00
N VAL A 10 -30.15 3.44 2.06
CA VAL A 10 -30.11 4.89 1.74
C VAL A 10 -29.22 5.64 2.73
N ASN A 11 -29.34 5.38 4.03
CA ASN A 11 -28.50 6.00 5.05
C ASN A 11 -27.01 5.63 4.90
N ILE A 12 -26.70 4.39 4.53
CA ILE A 12 -25.31 3.96 4.28
C ILE A 12 -24.74 4.65 3.04
N LEU A 13 -25.52 4.78 1.96
CA LEU A 13 -25.11 5.45 0.75
C LEU A 13 -24.91 6.96 0.95
N GLU A 14 -25.76 7.60 1.73
CA GLU A 14 -25.63 9.02 2.08
C GLU A 14 -24.41 9.27 2.97
N CYS A 15 -24.15 8.41 3.95
CA CYS A 15 -22.96 8.47 4.79
C CYS A 15 -21.68 8.31 3.96
N TYR A 16 -21.63 7.33 3.07
CA TYR A 16 -20.51 7.10 2.16
C TYR A 16 -20.29 8.28 1.20
N ARG A 17 -21.35 8.86 0.69
CA ARG A 17 -21.29 10.04 -0.19
C ARG A 17 -20.75 11.26 0.55
N MET A 18 -21.17 11.50 1.79
CA MET A 18 -20.64 12.59 2.63
C MET A 18 -19.14 12.41 2.91
N GLU A 19 -18.67 11.19 3.16
CA GLU A 19 -17.24 10.94 3.33
C GLU A 19 -16.43 11.28 2.06
N GLN A 20 -16.92 10.93 0.88
CA GLN A 20 -16.26 11.25 -0.38
C GLN A 20 -16.23 12.76 -0.66
N ASP A 21 -17.33 13.47 -0.36
CA ASP A 21 -17.41 14.93 -0.52
C ASP A 21 -16.41 15.63 0.42
N ILE A 22 -16.25 15.16 1.66
CA ILE A 22 -15.28 15.68 2.62
C ILE A 22 -13.85 15.44 2.13
N LEU A 23 -13.53 14.24 1.64
CA LEU A 23 -12.21 13.92 1.11
C LEU A 23 -11.86 14.76 -0.12
N GLN A 24 -12.86 15.10 -0.93
CA GLN A 24 -12.68 15.99 -2.08
C GLN A 24 -12.42 17.44 -1.64
N ILE A 25 -13.16 17.95 -0.66
CA ILE A 25 -12.96 19.30 -0.10
C ILE A 25 -11.57 19.42 0.54
N LEU A 26 -11.10 18.37 1.19
CA LEU A 26 -9.77 18.30 1.82
C LEU A 26 -8.64 18.01 0.82
N GLU A 27 -8.93 17.91 -0.47
CA GLU A 27 -7.97 17.57 -1.53
C GLU A 27 -7.17 16.29 -1.24
N PHE A 28 -7.77 15.32 -0.54
CA PHE A 28 -7.10 14.11 -0.09
C PHE A 28 -6.53 13.29 -1.24
N ASN A 29 -7.14 13.35 -2.42
CA ASN A 29 -6.62 12.72 -3.63
C ASN A 29 -5.30 13.35 -4.09
N GLU A 30 -5.09 14.64 -3.82
CA GLU A 30 -3.82 15.30 -4.11
C GLU A 30 -2.73 14.81 -3.16
N ILE A 31 -3.05 14.68 -1.87
CA ILE A 31 -2.13 14.09 -0.88
C ILE A 31 -1.71 12.68 -1.29
N ARG A 32 -2.65 11.83 -1.72
CA ARG A 32 -2.35 10.49 -2.24
C ARG A 32 -1.40 10.53 -3.43
N ARG A 33 -1.61 11.45 -4.39
CA ARG A 33 -0.75 11.61 -5.57
C ARG A 33 0.65 12.07 -5.18
N MET A 34 0.76 13.05 -4.30
CA MET A 34 2.06 13.51 -3.78
C MET A 34 2.81 12.38 -3.08
N LEU A 35 2.13 11.59 -2.24
CA LEU A 35 2.72 10.43 -1.58
C LEU A 35 3.16 9.37 -2.61
N ALA A 36 2.33 9.07 -3.61
CA ALA A 36 2.66 8.10 -4.65
C ALA A 36 3.87 8.51 -5.50
N GLN A 37 4.12 9.81 -5.69
CA GLN A 37 5.31 10.31 -6.38
C GLN A 37 6.61 10.04 -5.61
N LEU A 38 6.54 9.94 -4.28
CA LEU A 38 7.69 9.63 -3.43
C LEU A 38 7.93 8.11 -3.32
N CYS A 39 7.01 7.29 -3.77
CA CYS A 39 7.12 5.84 -3.69
C CYS A 39 8.01 5.28 -4.81
N PRO A 40 9.02 4.45 -4.49
CA PRO A 40 9.95 3.91 -5.48
C PRO A 40 9.36 2.79 -6.33
N SER A 41 8.44 1.98 -5.79
CA SER A 41 7.91 0.80 -6.46
C SER A 41 6.46 0.96 -6.92
N SER A 42 6.04 0.17 -7.91
CA SER A 42 4.65 0.11 -8.38
C SER A 42 3.68 -0.31 -7.28
N LEU A 43 4.11 -1.25 -6.43
CA LEU A 43 3.32 -1.75 -5.31
C LEU A 43 3.08 -0.67 -4.24
N SER A 44 4.13 0.08 -3.87
CA SER A 44 4.02 1.18 -2.91
C SER A 44 3.18 2.34 -3.46
N LYS A 45 3.30 2.66 -4.76
CA LYS A 45 2.44 3.63 -5.44
C LYS A 45 0.97 3.23 -5.38
N ALA A 46 0.67 1.97 -5.66
CA ALA A 46 -0.70 1.45 -5.56
C ALA A 46 -1.24 1.54 -4.11
N LYS A 47 -0.44 1.21 -3.09
CA LYS A 47 -0.80 1.39 -1.68
C LYS A 47 -1.08 2.86 -1.35
N ALA A 48 -0.23 3.79 -1.78
CA ALA A 48 -0.41 5.22 -1.55
C ALA A 48 -1.71 5.75 -2.19
N MET A 49 -2.00 5.33 -3.42
CA MET A 49 -3.25 5.73 -4.11
C MET A 49 -4.51 5.15 -3.48
N ASN A 50 -4.42 3.99 -2.82
CA ASN A 50 -5.53 3.34 -2.13
C ASN A 50 -5.61 3.70 -0.64
N LEU A 51 -4.75 4.62 -0.15
CA LEU A 51 -4.78 5.05 1.24
C LEU A 51 -6.17 5.62 1.59
N GLN A 52 -6.70 5.20 2.74
CA GLN A 52 -7.96 5.69 3.27
C GLN A 52 -7.72 6.31 4.65
N PRO A 53 -8.39 7.40 5.00
CA PRO A 53 -8.36 7.91 6.36
C PRO A 53 -9.04 6.90 7.31
N SER A 54 -8.58 6.85 8.54
CA SER A 54 -9.19 6.07 9.61
C SER A 54 -9.68 6.99 10.72
N SER A 55 -10.82 6.68 11.32
CA SER A 55 -11.33 7.34 12.52
C SER A 55 -11.12 6.50 13.79
N GLU A 56 -10.54 5.31 13.67
CA GLU A 56 -10.27 4.40 14.78
C GLU A 56 -8.96 4.80 15.49
N PRO A 57 -9.00 5.32 16.72
CA PRO A 57 -7.80 5.85 17.38
C PRO A 57 -6.68 4.83 17.55
N ARG A 58 -7.03 3.55 17.76
CA ARG A 58 -6.06 2.48 17.92
C ARG A 58 -5.30 2.21 16.62
N ILE A 59 -6.01 2.13 15.49
CA ILE A 59 -5.41 1.91 14.17
C ILE A 59 -4.52 3.10 13.79
N ILE A 60 -4.97 4.33 14.09
CA ILE A 60 -4.20 5.53 13.84
C ILE A 60 -2.89 5.51 14.63
N ALA A 61 -2.95 5.20 15.95
CA ALA A 61 -1.77 5.13 16.79
C ALA A 61 -0.76 4.08 16.31
N GLU A 62 -1.25 2.90 15.90
CA GLU A 62 -0.43 1.80 15.37
C GLU A 62 0.29 2.23 14.07
N HIS A 63 -0.42 2.80 13.11
CA HIS A 63 0.18 3.25 11.84
C HIS A 63 1.15 4.44 12.03
N LEU A 64 0.87 5.33 12.99
CA LEU A 64 1.79 6.42 13.32
C LEU A 64 3.08 5.88 13.95
N GLN A 65 2.98 4.89 14.82
CA GLN A 65 4.14 4.23 15.41
C GLN A 65 4.98 3.52 14.34
N GLU A 66 4.38 2.75 13.44
CA GLU A 66 5.08 2.12 12.30
C GLU A 66 5.84 3.16 11.46
N THR A 67 5.20 4.30 11.21
CA THR A 67 5.81 5.40 10.43
C THR A 67 6.99 6.02 11.16
N GLU A 68 6.89 6.21 12.50
CA GLU A 68 7.97 6.72 13.31
C GLU A 68 9.16 5.76 13.36
N GLU A 69 8.90 4.47 13.56
CA GLU A 69 9.93 3.42 13.55
C GLU A 69 10.66 3.36 12.20
N ALA A 70 9.93 3.40 11.09
CA ALA A 70 10.51 3.45 9.75
C ALA A 70 11.37 4.71 9.55
N SER A 71 10.92 5.87 10.04
CA SER A 71 11.68 7.12 9.97
C SER A 71 12.98 7.04 10.77
N ILE A 72 12.95 6.46 11.96
CA ILE A 72 14.14 6.24 12.79
C ILE A 72 15.14 5.31 12.09
N CYS A 73 14.66 4.23 11.46
CA CYS A 73 15.51 3.32 10.69
C CYS A 73 16.22 4.04 9.54
N LEU A 74 15.48 4.84 8.78
CA LEU A 74 16.03 5.60 7.64
C LEU A 74 17.03 6.70 8.06
N GLN A 75 16.93 7.23 9.28
CA GLN A 75 17.87 8.24 9.80
C GLN A 75 19.21 7.63 10.26
N LYS A 76 19.23 6.36 10.61
CA LYS A 76 20.43 5.68 11.13
C LYS A 76 21.40 5.27 10.05
N GLU A 77 20.95 5.13 8.81
CA GLU A 77 21.77 4.63 7.71
C GLU A 77 21.73 5.53 6.47
N ILE A 78 22.88 5.61 5.81
CA ILE A 78 23.09 6.49 4.65
C ILE A 78 22.44 5.95 3.38
N SER A 79 22.13 4.65 3.31
CA SER A 79 21.50 4.04 2.15
C SER A 79 20.28 3.21 2.56
N SER A 80 19.12 3.61 2.06
CA SER A 80 17.92 2.80 2.20
C SER A 80 18.01 1.54 1.32
N PRO A 81 17.72 0.35 1.86
CA PRO A 81 17.68 -0.89 1.08
C PRO A 81 16.45 -0.98 0.16
N LEU A 82 15.60 0.04 0.18
CA LEU A 82 14.38 0.09 -0.62
C LEU A 82 14.73 0.24 -2.11
N GLY A 83 14.59 -0.85 -2.85
CA GLY A 83 14.70 -0.91 -4.29
C GLY A 83 13.35 -0.99 -5.00
N GLU A 84 13.40 -1.20 -6.31
CA GLU A 84 12.21 -1.51 -7.08
C GLU A 84 11.65 -2.87 -6.66
N THR A 85 10.39 -2.90 -6.28
CA THR A 85 9.64 -4.11 -6.01
C THR A 85 8.41 -4.16 -6.90
N TYR A 86 8.12 -5.34 -7.43
CA TYR A 86 6.98 -5.60 -8.30
C TYR A 86 5.96 -6.46 -7.57
N ASP A 87 4.71 -6.41 -8.01
CA ASP A 87 3.70 -7.36 -7.55
C ASP A 87 3.93 -8.69 -8.28
N ILE A 88 4.60 -9.62 -7.59
CA ILE A 88 4.93 -10.94 -8.14
C ILE A 88 3.83 -11.98 -7.95
N ILE A 89 2.79 -11.69 -7.17
CA ILE A 89 1.70 -12.62 -6.88
C ILE A 89 1.02 -13.12 -8.16
N PRO A 90 0.67 -12.25 -9.15
CA PRO A 90 0.07 -12.74 -10.39
C PRO A 90 0.96 -13.69 -11.20
N PHE A 91 2.28 -13.56 -11.08
CA PHE A 91 3.23 -14.46 -11.75
C PHE A 91 3.28 -15.81 -11.05
N ILE A 92 3.28 -15.82 -9.71
CA ILE A 92 3.24 -17.04 -8.90
C ILE A 92 1.94 -17.82 -9.18
N ASP A 93 0.79 -17.14 -9.17
CA ASP A 93 -0.52 -17.75 -9.45
C ASP A 93 -0.58 -18.40 -10.84
N ARG A 94 0.12 -17.83 -11.83
CA ARG A 94 0.22 -18.42 -13.17
C ARG A 94 1.17 -19.61 -13.20
N ALA A 95 2.30 -19.52 -12.50
CA ALA A 95 3.26 -20.61 -12.39
C ALA A 95 2.65 -21.84 -11.69
N GLU A 96 1.85 -21.65 -10.65
CA GLU A 96 1.09 -22.72 -9.99
C GLU A 96 0.11 -23.44 -10.92
N LYS A 97 -0.41 -22.72 -11.93
CA LYS A 97 -1.28 -23.27 -12.98
C LYS A 97 -0.51 -23.82 -14.17
N GLU A 98 0.80 -24.07 -14.01
CA GLU A 98 1.69 -24.56 -15.07
C GLU A 98 1.72 -23.68 -16.33
N MET A 99 1.39 -22.38 -16.19
CA MET A 99 1.45 -21.42 -17.29
C MET A 99 2.90 -20.93 -17.48
N ILE A 100 3.26 -20.65 -18.73
CA ILE A 100 4.60 -20.13 -19.06
C ILE A 100 4.73 -18.69 -18.59
N LEU A 101 5.84 -18.39 -17.90
CA LEU A 101 6.26 -17.04 -17.56
C LEU A 101 7.17 -16.48 -18.66
N LEU A 102 7.03 -15.19 -18.93
CA LEU A 102 7.90 -14.46 -19.87
C LEU A 102 9.24 -14.11 -19.21
N ALA A 103 10.29 -13.95 -20.01
CA ALA A 103 11.61 -13.58 -19.51
C ALA A 103 11.62 -12.30 -18.67
N GLY A 104 10.83 -11.28 -19.07
CA GLY A 104 10.67 -10.04 -18.30
C GLY A 104 10.06 -10.27 -16.91
N GLU A 105 9.09 -11.18 -16.79
CA GLU A 105 8.46 -11.52 -15.52
C GLU A 105 9.44 -12.21 -14.55
N PHE A 106 10.34 -13.05 -15.07
CA PHE A 106 11.44 -13.61 -14.29
C PHE A 106 12.40 -12.52 -13.77
N MET A 107 12.69 -11.50 -14.58
CA MET A 107 13.52 -10.37 -14.15
C MET A 107 12.85 -9.56 -13.04
N GLU A 108 11.54 -9.32 -13.13
CA GLU A 108 10.78 -8.64 -12.08
C GLU A 108 10.73 -9.43 -10.78
N ILE A 109 10.57 -10.76 -10.85
CA ILE A 109 10.65 -11.66 -9.70
C ILE A 109 12.06 -11.60 -9.07
N SER A 110 13.10 -11.72 -9.89
CA SER A 110 14.50 -11.70 -9.40
C SER A 110 14.82 -10.38 -8.70
N SER A 111 14.48 -9.24 -9.32
CA SER A 111 14.67 -7.91 -8.73
C SER A 111 13.94 -7.74 -7.40
N SER A 112 12.71 -8.23 -7.32
CA SER A 112 11.94 -8.17 -6.08
C SER A 112 12.55 -9.03 -4.98
N LEU A 113 13.01 -10.24 -5.30
CA LEU A 113 13.66 -11.13 -4.34
C LEU A 113 14.99 -10.56 -3.83
N GLU A 114 15.80 -9.96 -4.71
CA GLU A 114 17.04 -9.28 -4.29
C GLU A 114 16.74 -8.11 -3.33
N THR A 115 15.70 -7.34 -3.59
CA THR A 115 15.29 -6.25 -2.71
C THR A 115 14.82 -6.78 -1.35
N TYR A 116 14.04 -7.86 -1.33
CA TYR A 116 13.59 -8.50 -0.08
C TYR A 116 14.75 -9.08 0.72
N GLN A 117 15.74 -9.67 0.06
CA GLN A 117 16.94 -10.17 0.72
C GLN A 117 17.72 -9.01 1.38
N LYS A 118 17.98 -7.92 0.65
CA LYS A 118 18.64 -6.73 1.20
C LYS A 118 17.90 -6.12 2.37
N MET A 119 16.56 -6.08 2.30
CA MET A 119 15.73 -5.64 3.42
C MET A 119 15.86 -6.57 4.63
N HIS A 120 15.86 -7.87 4.40
CA HIS A 120 16.03 -8.85 5.48
C HIS A 120 17.38 -8.67 6.18
N GLU A 121 18.48 -8.58 5.42
CA GLU A 121 19.84 -8.34 5.94
C GLU A 121 19.88 -7.02 6.75
N TYR A 122 19.29 -5.97 6.21
CA TYR A 122 19.21 -4.65 6.87
C TYR A 122 18.52 -4.71 8.24
N PHE A 123 17.40 -5.42 8.35
CA PHE A 123 16.64 -5.52 9.61
C PHE A 123 17.19 -6.60 10.56
N SER A 124 17.92 -7.60 10.06
CA SER A 124 18.53 -8.63 10.88
C SER A 124 19.86 -8.19 11.51
N GLY A 125 20.45 -7.10 11.02
CA GLY A 125 21.73 -6.58 11.52
C GLY A 125 22.94 -7.45 11.16
N GLU A 126 22.81 -8.27 10.09
CA GLU A 126 23.89 -9.10 9.53
C GLU A 126 24.61 -8.41 8.38
#